data_ca12ee633baa1456a62dacc3cd4ab61a
#
_entry.id   ca12ee633baa1456a62dacc3cd4ab61a
#
_cell.length_a   1.000
_cell.length_b   1.000
_cell.length_c   1.000
_cell.angle_alpha   90.00
_cell.angle_beta   90.00
_cell.angle_gamma   90.00
#
_symmetry.space_group_name_H-M   'P 1'
#
loop_
_entity.id
_entity.type
_entity.pdbx_description
1 polymer ?
#
loop_
_entity_poly.entity_id
_entity_poly.type
_entity_poly.pdbx_seq_one_letter_code
_entity_poly.pdbx_strand_id
1 'polypeptide(L)'
;DRDILGDYHCSLQLIETGLFDSFKIGIAGHPEGSPNMSDSLIDEAMNSKSPFADYIVTQWTQDTTALSKFVAEAPLPVHVGVAGPASMKTLVKFAGFVGLKNTLNFAKKNASKIFDLLTVQTPNDVIQELRSNVDNFHIYAFGGIKKTNEWLEKENYYV
;
A
#
# COMPACT_ATOMS: atom_id res chain seq x y z
N ASP A 1 -13.36 -19.97 -3.54
CA ASP A 1 -14.19 -18.78 -3.85
C ASP A 1 -13.85 -18.13 -5.21
N ARG A 2 -13.07 -18.85 -6.07
CA ARG A 2 -12.72 -18.34 -7.41
C ARG A 2 -13.78 -18.69 -8.49
N ASP A 3 -14.78 -19.47 -8.13
CA ASP A 3 -15.78 -19.97 -9.06
C ASP A 3 -17.12 -19.19 -9.06
N ILE A 4 -17.20 -18.11 -8.27
CA ILE A 4 -18.33 -17.18 -8.35
C ILE A 4 -17.97 -16.15 -9.42
N LEU A 5 -18.37 -16.45 -10.66
CA LEU A 5 -18.33 -15.49 -11.75
C LEU A 5 -19.39 -14.42 -11.47
N GLY A 6 -18.96 -13.24 -11.02
CA GLY A 6 -19.81 -12.04 -10.99
C GLY A 6 -20.01 -11.50 -12.41
N ASP A 7 -20.79 -10.42 -12.52
CA ASP A 7 -21.06 -9.75 -13.80
C ASP A 7 -19.81 -9.11 -14.40
N TYR A 8 -18.78 -8.85 -13.56
CA TYR A 8 -17.52 -8.21 -13.94
C TYR A 8 -16.33 -9.11 -13.60
N HIS A 9 -15.44 -9.31 -14.56
CA HIS A 9 -14.22 -10.12 -14.37
C HIS A 9 -13.05 -9.33 -13.76
N CYS A 10 -13.07 -8.01 -13.88
CA CYS A 10 -12.05 -7.12 -13.32
C CYS A 10 -12.62 -5.74 -12.99
N SER A 11 -11.89 -4.98 -12.19
CA SER A 11 -12.30 -3.64 -11.77
C SER A 11 -12.39 -2.62 -12.92
N LEU A 12 -11.66 -2.81 -14.02
CA LEU A 12 -11.78 -1.94 -15.19
C LEU A 12 -13.20 -2.00 -15.77
N GLN A 13 -13.73 -3.20 -16.01
CA GLN A 13 -15.10 -3.37 -16.53
C GLN A 13 -16.15 -2.69 -15.65
N LEU A 14 -15.96 -2.75 -14.32
CA LEU A 14 -16.85 -2.10 -13.37
C LEU A 14 -16.74 -0.57 -13.43
N ILE A 15 -15.54 -0.02 -13.56
CA ILE A 15 -15.31 1.43 -13.67
C ILE A 15 -15.90 1.95 -14.97
N GLU A 16 -15.71 1.27 -16.08
CA GLU A 16 -16.22 1.64 -17.41
C GLU A 16 -17.76 1.70 -17.50
N THR A 17 -18.47 1.13 -16.53
CA THR A 17 -19.95 1.24 -16.50
C THR A 17 -20.47 2.65 -16.22
N GLY A 18 -19.63 3.56 -15.70
CA GLY A 18 -20.04 4.89 -15.27
C GLY A 18 -20.83 4.93 -13.96
N LEU A 19 -21.07 3.80 -13.30
CA LEU A 19 -21.80 3.75 -12.02
C LEU A 19 -21.16 4.55 -10.90
N PHE A 20 -19.87 4.85 -11.03
CA PHE A 20 -19.06 5.53 -10.01
C PHE A 20 -18.59 6.92 -10.42
N ASP A 21 -19.13 7.50 -11.51
CA ASP A 21 -18.70 8.82 -12.03
C ASP A 21 -18.85 9.97 -11.02
N SER A 22 -19.70 9.80 -10.01
CA SER A 22 -19.86 10.79 -8.93
C SER A 22 -18.84 10.63 -7.79
N PHE A 23 -17.99 9.61 -7.82
CA PHE A 23 -16.98 9.32 -6.81
C PHE A 23 -15.58 9.63 -7.33
N LYS A 24 -14.67 9.94 -6.42
CA LYS A 24 -13.23 9.90 -6.71
C LYS A 24 -12.75 8.45 -6.67
N ILE A 25 -12.12 8.01 -7.75
CA ILE A 25 -11.69 6.63 -7.93
C ILE A 25 -10.19 6.50 -7.65
N GLY A 26 -9.84 5.68 -6.67
CA GLY A 26 -8.47 5.26 -6.43
C GLY A 26 -8.22 3.87 -7.01
N ILE A 27 -7.09 3.69 -7.71
CA ILE A 27 -6.65 2.38 -8.22
C ILE A 27 -5.43 1.86 -7.48
N ALA A 28 -5.21 0.55 -7.53
CA ALA A 28 -4.11 -0.08 -6.81
C ALA A 28 -2.76 0.15 -7.50
N GLY A 29 -1.74 0.49 -6.71
CA GLY A 29 -0.34 0.54 -7.12
C GLY A 29 0.49 -0.57 -6.46
N HIS A 30 1.47 -1.12 -7.18
CA HIS A 30 2.28 -2.26 -6.76
C HIS A 30 3.79 -1.92 -6.85
N PRO A 31 4.36 -1.12 -5.94
CA PRO A 31 5.76 -0.69 -6.00
C PRO A 31 6.77 -1.85 -5.92
N GLU A 32 6.45 -2.95 -5.26
CA GLU A 32 7.26 -4.17 -5.21
C GLU A 32 6.80 -5.27 -6.20
N GLY A 33 5.88 -4.94 -7.12
CA GLY A 33 5.24 -5.93 -7.98
C GLY A 33 4.18 -6.77 -7.26
N SER A 34 3.82 -7.90 -7.82
CA SER A 34 2.86 -8.85 -7.26
C SER A 34 3.32 -10.29 -7.50
N PRO A 35 3.16 -11.21 -6.53
CA PRO A 35 3.53 -12.61 -6.71
C PRO A 35 2.67 -13.35 -7.75
N ASN A 36 1.49 -12.81 -8.06
CA ASN A 36 0.49 -13.45 -8.91
C ASN A 36 0.37 -12.80 -10.31
N MET A 37 1.12 -11.73 -10.58
CA MET A 37 1.06 -10.98 -11.84
C MET A 37 2.48 -10.63 -12.27
N SER A 38 2.73 -10.64 -13.57
CA SER A 38 3.98 -10.09 -14.13
C SER A 38 3.97 -8.55 -14.06
N ASP A 39 5.13 -7.94 -14.05
CA ASP A 39 5.26 -6.47 -14.04
C ASP A 39 4.55 -5.85 -15.25
N SER A 40 4.64 -6.48 -16.43
CA SER A 40 3.93 -6.03 -17.63
C SER A 40 2.41 -6.02 -17.49
N LEU A 41 1.83 -7.02 -16.80
CA LEU A 41 0.39 -7.06 -16.53
C LEU A 41 -0.03 -6.02 -15.49
N ILE A 42 0.84 -5.72 -14.52
CA ILE A 42 0.60 -4.65 -13.54
C ILE A 42 0.58 -3.30 -14.24
N ASP A 43 1.55 -3.04 -15.11
CA ASP A 43 1.65 -1.79 -15.88
C ASP A 43 0.46 -1.64 -16.85
N GLU A 44 0.09 -2.71 -17.55
CA GLU A 44 -1.08 -2.72 -18.42
C GLU A 44 -2.38 -2.42 -17.65
N ALA A 45 -2.56 -3.07 -16.50
CA ALA A 45 -3.73 -2.88 -15.64
C ALA A 45 -3.79 -1.46 -15.06
N MET A 46 -2.67 -0.86 -14.71
CA MET A 46 -2.58 0.52 -14.24
C MET A 46 -2.89 1.50 -15.37
N ASN A 47 -2.24 1.34 -16.52
CA ASN A 47 -2.41 2.22 -17.68
C ASN A 47 -3.86 2.19 -18.23
N SER A 48 -4.49 1.03 -18.29
CA SER A 48 -5.88 0.91 -18.76
C SER A 48 -6.90 1.54 -17.80
N LYS A 49 -6.62 1.60 -16.49
CA LYS A 49 -7.51 2.20 -15.48
C LYS A 49 -7.26 3.69 -15.24
N SER A 50 -6.04 4.16 -15.49
CA SER A 50 -5.65 5.56 -15.23
C SER A 50 -6.55 6.60 -15.87
N PRO A 51 -7.11 6.41 -17.09
CA PRO A 51 -8.05 7.38 -17.69
C PRO A 51 -9.36 7.57 -16.92
N PHE A 52 -9.69 6.63 -16.04
CA PHE A 52 -10.94 6.60 -15.26
C PHE A 52 -10.71 6.83 -13.76
N ALA A 53 -9.47 7.09 -13.34
CA ALA A 53 -9.10 7.19 -11.94
C ALA A 53 -8.54 8.57 -11.59
N ASP A 54 -8.71 8.99 -10.34
CA ASP A 54 -8.23 10.25 -9.81
C ASP A 54 -6.85 10.11 -9.14
N TYR A 55 -6.55 8.94 -8.56
CA TYR A 55 -5.32 8.70 -7.83
C TYR A 55 -4.97 7.20 -7.73
N ILE A 56 -3.73 6.93 -7.32
CA ILE A 56 -3.24 5.58 -7.04
C ILE A 56 -3.04 5.42 -5.53
N VAL A 57 -3.46 4.29 -4.97
CA VAL A 57 -3.11 3.88 -3.60
C VAL A 57 -2.14 2.71 -3.69
N THR A 58 -0.93 2.88 -3.16
CA THR A 58 0.05 1.79 -3.21
C THR A 58 -0.23 0.72 -2.14
N GLN A 59 0.18 -0.51 -2.41
CA GLN A 59 0.41 -1.47 -1.32
C GLN A 59 1.41 -0.86 -0.33
N TRP A 60 1.28 -1.24 0.95
CA TRP A 60 2.28 -0.83 1.93
C TRP A 60 3.61 -1.55 1.67
N THR A 61 4.70 -0.87 1.87
CA THR A 61 6.05 -1.46 1.82
C THR A 61 7.01 -0.68 2.73
N GLN A 62 8.13 -1.30 3.08
CA GLN A 62 9.25 -0.67 3.78
C GLN A 62 10.38 -0.29 2.80
N ASP A 63 10.21 -0.59 1.51
CA ASP A 63 11.18 -0.25 0.47
C ASP A 63 10.94 1.17 -0.07
N THR A 64 11.55 2.15 0.58
CA THR A 64 11.45 3.58 0.22
C THR A 64 12.03 3.88 -1.15
N THR A 65 13.01 3.07 -1.61
CA THR A 65 13.58 3.19 -2.95
C THR A 65 12.55 2.79 -4.00
N ALA A 66 11.87 1.66 -3.80
CA ALA A 66 10.80 1.21 -4.70
C ALA A 66 9.63 2.20 -4.70
N LEU A 67 9.26 2.75 -3.53
CA LEU A 67 8.22 3.79 -3.42
C LEU A 67 8.60 5.07 -4.16
N SER A 68 9.81 5.58 -3.96
CA SER A 68 10.29 6.81 -4.62
C SER A 68 10.30 6.67 -6.14
N LYS A 69 10.76 5.53 -6.63
CA LYS A 69 10.74 5.23 -8.07
C LYS A 69 9.30 5.17 -8.58
N PHE A 70 8.43 4.43 -7.90
CA PHE A 70 7.03 4.30 -8.28
C PHE A 70 6.32 5.65 -8.35
N VAL A 71 6.50 6.50 -7.32
CA VAL A 71 5.90 7.86 -7.28
C VAL A 71 6.37 8.72 -8.45
N ALA A 72 7.66 8.64 -8.80
CA ALA A 72 8.23 9.43 -9.89
C ALA A 72 7.72 9.00 -11.29
N GLU A 73 7.36 7.73 -11.46
CA GLU A 73 6.93 7.15 -12.74
C GLU A 73 5.40 7.03 -12.86
N ALA A 74 4.65 7.24 -11.79
CA ALA A 74 3.20 7.06 -11.75
C ALA A 74 2.44 8.06 -12.64
N PRO A 75 1.41 7.61 -13.39
CA PRO A 75 0.63 8.48 -14.28
C PRO A 75 -0.38 9.39 -13.56
N LEU A 76 -0.63 9.16 -12.27
CA LEU A 76 -1.60 9.86 -11.43
C LEU A 76 -0.98 10.20 -10.06
N PRO A 77 -1.58 11.15 -9.30
CA PRO A 77 -1.20 11.41 -7.92
C PRO A 77 -1.19 10.13 -7.08
N VAL A 78 -0.15 9.94 -6.27
CA VAL A 78 0.04 8.72 -5.48
C VAL A 78 -0.24 8.98 -4.01
N HIS A 79 -1.11 8.16 -3.43
CA HIS A 79 -1.26 8.00 -1.99
C HIS A 79 -0.40 6.81 -1.55
N VAL A 80 0.72 7.11 -0.91
CA VAL A 80 1.67 6.07 -0.49
C VAL A 80 1.11 5.28 0.69
N GLY A 81 0.96 3.97 0.49
CA GLY A 81 0.50 3.05 1.51
C GLY A 81 1.56 2.79 2.58
N VAL A 82 1.24 3.09 3.83
CA VAL A 82 2.10 2.84 4.98
C VAL A 82 1.39 1.99 6.03
N ALA A 83 2.13 1.12 6.72
CA ALA A 83 1.59 0.35 7.82
C ALA A 83 1.50 1.23 9.07
N GLY A 84 0.30 1.47 9.59
CA GLY A 84 0.09 2.08 10.90
C GLY A 84 0.75 1.25 12.02
N PRO A 85 0.82 1.76 13.26
CA PRO A 85 1.52 1.10 14.35
C PRO A 85 1.10 -0.36 14.54
N ALA A 86 2.04 -1.28 14.36
CA ALA A 86 1.80 -2.71 14.47
C ALA A 86 3.04 -3.44 14.98
N SER A 87 2.85 -4.62 15.60
CA SER A 87 4.00 -5.46 15.95
C SER A 87 4.69 -6.00 14.69
N MET A 88 6.00 -6.21 14.77
CA MET A 88 6.76 -6.83 13.67
C MET A 88 6.15 -8.18 13.25
N LYS A 89 5.65 -8.98 14.22
CA LYS A 89 4.92 -10.23 13.94
C LYS A 89 3.71 -10.00 13.05
N THR A 90 2.94 -8.95 13.31
CA THR A 90 1.76 -8.59 12.50
C THR A 90 2.19 -8.17 11.09
N LEU A 91 3.22 -7.33 10.97
CA LEU A 91 3.73 -6.87 9.68
C LEU A 91 4.26 -8.03 8.82
N VAL A 92 5.03 -8.95 9.40
CA VAL A 92 5.52 -10.16 8.71
C VAL A 92 4.37 -11.03 8.20
N LYS A 93 3.32 -11.20 9.02
CA LYS A 93 2.12 -11.96 8.60
C LYS A 93 1.46 -11.31 7.38
N PHE A 94 1.22 -10.00 7.40
CA PHE A 94 0.60 -9.30 6.28
C PHE A 94 1.50 -9.24 5.05
N ALA A 95 2.81 -9.00 5.20
CA ALA A 95 3.76 -9.03 4.10
C ALA A 95 3.79 -10.40 3.39
N GLY A 96 3.72 -11.49 4.17
CA GLY A 96 3.62 -12.84 3.62
C GLY A 96 2.31 -13.09 2.87
N PHE A 97 1.21 -12.56 3.37
CA PHE A 97 -0.10 -12.72 2.75
C PHE A 97 -0.21 -11.99 1.41
N VAL A 98 0.35 -10.77 1.29
CA VAL A 98 0.35 -9.98 0.05
C VAL A 98 1.57 -10.19 -0.83
N GLY A 99 2.54 -11.03 -0.41
CA GLY A 99 3.69 -11.43 -1.22
C GLY A 99 4.79 -10.38 -1.37
N LEU A 100 4.95 -9.47 -0.43
CA LEU A 100 5.96 -8.40 -0.42
C LEU A 100 7.35 -8.97 -0.06
N LYS A 101 8.14 -9.34 -1.05
CA LYS A 101 9.43 -10.02 -0.86
C LYS A 101 10.48 -9.16 -0.16
N ASN A 102 10.61 -7.89 -0.56
CA ASN A 102 11.59 -6.96 0.01
C ASN A 102 11.25 -6.63 1.46
N THR A 103 9.99 -6.34 1.73
CA THR A 103 9.47 -6.11 3.09
C THR A 103 9.64 -7.34 3.99
N LEU A 104 9.43 -8.56 3.46
CA LEU A 104 9.71 -9.80 4.21
C LEU A 104 11.21 -9.97 4.49
N ASN A 105 12.08 -9.65 3.56
CA ASN A 105 13.52 -9.72 3.75
C ASN A 105 14.00 -8.67 4.77
N PHE A 106 13.46 -7.45 4.73
CA PHE A 106 13.70 -6.42 5.74
C PHE A 106 13.29 -6.91 7.13
N ALA A 107 12.08 -7.44 7.26
CA ALA A 107 11.58 -7.97 8.52
C ALA A 107 12.43 -9.13 9.06
N LYS A 108 12.86 -10.07 8.20
CA LYS A 108 13.74 -11.18 8.58
C LYS A 108 15.12 -10.72 9.05
N LYS A 109 15.71 -9.72 8.39
CA LYS A 109 17.01 -9.14 8.79
C LYS A 109 16.94 -8.45 10.16
N ASN A 110 15.82 -7.81 10.47
CA ASN A 110 15.64 -7.03 11.69
C ASN A 110 15.02 -7.84 12.85
N ALA A 111 14.48 -9.03 12.59
CA ALA A 111 13.86 -9.91 13.59
C ALA A 111 14.84 -10.98 14.12
N SER A 112 16.07 -10.60 14.47
CA SER A 112 17.09 -11.55 14.93
C SER A 112 16.82 -12.15 16.32
N LYS A 113 15.89 -11.56 17.09
CA LYS A 113 15.49 -12.02 18.43
C LYS A 113 13.96 -12.07 18.54
N ILE A 114 13.44 -13.02 19.33
CA ILE A 114 11.98 -13.14 19.62
C ILE A 114 11.41 -11.83 20.19
N PHE A 115 12.21 -11.07 20.91
CA PHE A 115 11.83 -9.77 21.46
C PHE A 115 11.53 -8.73 20.37
N ASP A 116 12.26 -8.76 19.25
CA ASP A 116 12.09 -7.82 18.14
C ASP A 116 10.73 -8.05 17.43
N LEU A 117 10.20 -9.27 17.45
CA LEU A 117 8.90 -9.60 16.86
C LEU A 117 7.70 -8.96 17.60
N LEU A 118 7.87 -8.59 18.87
CA LEU A 118 6.83 -7.94 19.68
C LEU A 118 6.95 -6.41 19.67
N THR A 119 8.06 -5.87 19.17
CA THR A 119 8.29 -4.43 19.08
C THR A 119 7.26 -3.81 18.14
N VAL A 120 6.63 -2.73 18.58
CA VAL A 120 5.72 -1.95 17.74
C VAL A 120 6.54 -1.10 16.79
N GLN A 121 6.31 -1.27 15.52
CA GLN A 121 6.87 -0.44 14.45
C GLN A 121 5.85 0.65 14.08
N THR A 122 6.34 1.81 13.73
CA THR A 122 5.54 2.94 13.21
C THR A 122 6.02 3.31 11.80
N PRO A 123 5.21 3.98 10.98
CA PRO A 123 5.63 4.40 9.65
C PRO A 123 6.46 5.70 9.64
N ASN A 124 6.87 6.23 10.79
CA ASN A 124 7.50 7.53 10.89
C ASN A 124 8.73 7.67 9.98
N ASP A 125 9.60 6.65 9.95
CA ASP A 125 10.82 6.70 9.14
C ASP A 125 10.50 6.76 7.63
N VAL A 126 9.54 5.95 7.16
CA VAL A 126 9.09 5.94 5.76
C VAL A 126 8.44 7.27 5.39
N ILE A 127 7.55 7.79 6.25
CA ILE A 127 6.90 9.09 6.04
C ILE A 127 7.94 10.21 5.99
N GLN A 128 8.89 10.22 6.92
CA GLN A 128 9.90 11.25 7.03
C GLN A 128 10.83 11.27 5.82
N GLU A 129 11.19 10.10 5.30
CA GLU A 129 12.03 9.97 4.11
C GLU A 129 11.32 10.42 2.82
N LEU A 130 10.02 10.13 2.71
CA LEU A 130 9.26 10.39 1.48
C LEU A 130 8.52 11.72 1.45
N ARG A 131 8.31 12.39 2.60
CA ARG A 131 7.45 13.58 2.72
C ARG A 131 7.86 14.79 1.86
N SER A 132 9.09 14.81 1.33
CA SER A 132 9.53 15.85 0.40
C SER A 132 8.97 15.66 -1.03
N ASN A 133 8.56 14.43 -1.36
CA ASN A 133 8.15 14.03 -2.71
C ASN A 133 6.75 13.40 -2.74
N VAL A 134 6.10 13.30 -1.58
CA VAL A 134 4.79 12.64 -1.42
C VAL A 134 3.88 13.53 -0.58
N ASP A 135 2.76 13.94 -1.16
CA ASP A 135 1.77 14.79 -0.48
C ASP A 135 0.76 13.97 0.36
N ASN A 136 0.49 12.73 -0.03
CA ASN A 136 -0.56 11.92 0.56
C ASN A 136 -0.08 10.54 1.00
N PHE A 137 -0.41 10.18 2.24
CA PHE A 137 -0.16 8.86 2.80
C PHE A 137 -1.48 8.16 3.13
N HIS A 138 -1.59 6.88 2.73
CA HIS A 138 -2.69 6.00 3.07
C HIS A 138 -2.27 5.04 4.19
N ILE A 139 -2.94 5.08 5.33
CA ILE A 139 -2.53 4.32 6.51
C ILE A 139 -3.33 3.01 6.63
N TYR A 140 -2.64 1.89 6.52
CA TYR A 140 -3.21 0.56 6.80
C TYR A 140 -3.17 0.28 8.31
N ALA A 141 -4.31 0.27 8.97
CA ALA A 141 -4.42 0.09 10.43
C ALA A 141 -4.20 -1.37 10.87
N PHE A 142 -3.09 -2.00 10.48
CA PHE A 142 -2.78 -3.41 10.77
C PHE A 142 -2.73 -3.74 12.27
N GLY A 143 -2.33 -2.79 13.11
CA GLY A 143 -2.32 -2.92 14.57
C GLY A 143 -3.63 -2.54 15.24
N GLY A 144 -4.65 -2.16 14.45
CA GLY A 144 -5.97 -1.74 14.90
C GLY A 144 -6.15 -0.21 14.90
N ILE A 145 -7.39 0.21 14.69
CA ILE A 145 -7.77 1.63 14.55
C ILE A 145 -7.39 2.44 15.79
N LYS A 146 -7.60 1.90 17.00
CA LYS A 146 -7.28 2.61 18.25
C LYS A 146 -5.79 3.01 18.31
N LYS A 147 -4.88 2.06 18.05
CA LYS A 147 -3.44 2.33 18.07
C LYS A 147 -3.03 3.32 16.97
N THR A 148 -3.67 3.23 15.82
CA THR A 148 -3.42 4.15 14.71
C THR A 148 -3.86 5.56 15.09
N ASN A 149 -5.02 5.72 15.72
CA ASN A 149 -5.52 7.01 16.19
C ASN A 149 -4.61 7.63 17.26
N GLU A 150 -4.24 6.85 18.29
CA GLU A 150 -3.31 7.28 19.34
C GLU A 150 -1.95 7.73 18.78
N TRP A 151 -1.46 7.05 17.74
CA TRP A 151 -0.23 7.43 17.06
C TRP A 151 -0.41 8.73 16.25
N LEU A 152 -1.50 8.89 15.49
CA LEU A 152 -1.79 10.11 14.74
C LEU A 152 -1.88 11.33 15.66
N GLU A 153 -2.54 11.20 16.81
CA GLU A 153 -2.62 12.25 17.84
C GLU A 153 -1.24 12.60 18.38
N LYS A 154 -0.45 11.59 18.75
CA LYS A 154 0.90 11.77 19.32
C LYS A 154 1.85 12.46 18.35
N GLU A 155 1.81 12.08 17.07
CA GLU A 155 2.70 12.64 16.03
C GLU A 155 2.13 13.92 15.42
N ASN A 156 0.96 14.37 15.86
CA ASN A 156 0.31 15.62 15.43
C ASN A 156 0.01 15.63 13.90
N TYR A 157 -0.40 14.47 13.37
CA TYR A 157 -0.77 14.32 11.95
C TYR A 157 -2.23 14.70 11.65
N TYR A 158 -3.03 15.05 12.66
CA TYR A 158 -4.33 15.67 12.42
C TYR A 158 -4.13 17.13 12.04
N VAL A 159 -4.52 17.45 10.82
CA VAL A 159 -4.65 18.81 10.32
C VAL A 159 -6.12 19.21 10.31
#